data_92e6e23b1bf85361b2488743deff13d4
#
_entry.id   92e6e23b1bf85361b2488743deff13d4
#
_cell.length_a   1.000
_cell.length_b   1.000
_cell.length_c   1.000
_cell.angle_alpha   90.00
_cell.angle_beta   90.00
_cell.angle_gamma   90.00
#
_symmetry.space_group_name_H-M   'P 1'
#
loop_
_entity.id
_entity.type
_entity.pdbx_description
1 polymer ?
#
loop_
_entity_poly.entity_id
_entity_poly.type
_entity_poly.pdbx_seq_one_letter_code
_entity_poly.pdbx_strand_id
1 'polypeptide(L)'
;MRTVVIAFGLVCLMGAILAQSVGIGTSTPDPSARLEVWDNQRGILIPRLTTAERNAISNPARSLLIYNTDCDEYQYYIPGTGWVSLLTSVTAGGGGSGTLIAFPATNISASGFTAHWSPVAGATSYEVRVYQDCGSTTVVATATFPAGSASGPVSVSMPCGQVRCYEVRATVSGTGCGGTASLLVSERVPVVRTPPNPCTTPNTWVSLPAPPATMQGRENQVTIAHNGFIYVGFGNTNSCLNDWWRWEPCSGTWTQLASPPVTFGGLAFIFAIGPYIYVGGGRYPCGGPLNSNSFYRYDPATNTWTPRANLPVPLTGAVGASDGTYGYVACGVTTGGTYSSTLYRYNPSTDSWTNLSTVPGGAGRFTPSMAYYQYKLYIIGGIGPGPQCRQDFHAYDITTNTWTTLPNHPNAHSDAWAVAYNGKVYVIGENPGCTVACTNQFYSYNIASNAWSPMPVFPGGDRNNLQLVELNGVLYGGLGWQDCSTFTSDWWAFCP
;
A
#
# COMPACT_ATOMS: atom_id res chain seq x y z
N MET A 1 -60.98 -22.03 5.39
CA MET A 1 -60.39 -23.27 4.80
C MET A 1 -60.16 -23.01 3.31
N ARG A 2 -58.96 -22.80 2.87
CA ARG A 2 -58.60 -22.84 1.44
C ARG A 2 -57.62 -23.97 1.26
N THR A 3 -58.09 -24.99 0.58
CA THR A 3 -57.37 -26.20 0.23
C THR A 3 -56.26 -25.87 -0.77
N VAL A 4 -55.02 -26.20 -0.42
CA VAL A 4 -53.90 -26.12 -1.38
C VAL A 4 -53.94 -27.44 -2.18
N VAL A 5 -54.27 -27.37 -3.45
CA VAL A 5 -54.13 -28.46 -4.39
C VAL A 5 -52.73 -28.45 -4.94
N ILE A 6 -51.91 -29.43 -4.55
CA ILE A 6 -50.62 -29.71 -5.19
C ILE A 6 -50.94 -30.66 -6.38
N ALA A 7 -50.85 -30.12 -7.59
CA ALA A 7 -50.91 -30.92 -8.80
C ALA A 7 -49.52 -31.49 -9.10
N PHE A 8 -49.35 -32.82 -8.88
CA PHE A 8 -48.21 -33.57 -9.38
C PHE A 8 -48.45 -33.93 -10.86
N GLY A 9 -47.83 -33.18 -11.77
CA GLY A 9 -47.67 -33.62 -13.15
C GLY A 9 -46.40 -34.43 -13.32
N LEU A 10 -46.57 -35.74 -13.47
CA LEU A 10 -45.47 -36.66 -13.76
C LEU A 10 -45.13 -36.56 -15.26
N VAL A 11 -44.09 -35.90 -15.64
CA VAL A 11 -43.44 -36.02 -16.95
C VAL A 11 -42.02 -36.55 -16.74
N CYS A 12 -41.86 -37.83 -17.09
CA CYS A 12 -40.58 -38.52 -17.07
C CYS A 12 -39.81 -38.12 -18.34
N LEU A 13 -38.82 -37.20 -18.21
CA LEU A 13 -37.77 -37.00 -19.21
C LEU A 13 -36.44 -37.01 -18.48
N MET A 14 -35.58 -37.97 -18.82
CA MET A 14 -34.20 -38.04 -18.36
C MET A 14 -33.45 -36.80 -18.86
N GLY A 15 -33.31 -35.82 -18.00
CA GLY A 15 -32.45 -34.64 -18.13
C GLY A 15 -31.84 -34.35 -16.77
N ALA A 16 -30.56 -33.98 -16.73
CA ALA A 16 -29.83 -33.69 -15.51
C ALA A 16 -30.66 -32.86 -14.54
N ILE A 17 -30.87 -33.35 -13.32
CA ILE A 17 -31.54 -32.66 -12.24
C ILE A 17 -30.64 -31.48 -11.84
N LEU A 18 -30.84 -30.35 -12.49
CA LEU A 18 -30.36 -29.08 -11.98
C LEU A 18 -31.07 -28.82 -10.65
N ALA A 19 -30.30 -28.63 -9.62
CA ALA A 19 -30.79 -28.40 -8.27
C ALA A 19 -31.75 -27.21 -8.24
N GLN A 20 -33.08 -27.49 -8.23
CA GLN A 20 -34.11 -26.44 -8.23
C GLN A 20 -34.11 -25.71 -6.88
N SER A 21 -34.07 -24.36 -6.95
CA SER A 21 -34.37 -23.52 -5.82
C SER A 21 -35.88 -23.61 -5.46
N VAL A 22 -36.19 -23.53 -4.18
CA VAL A 22 -37.56 -23.51 -3.69
C VAL A 22 -37.96 -22.10 -3.41
N GLY A 23 -38.95 -21.56 -4.13
CA GLY A 23 -39.56 -20.27 -3.85
C GLY A 23 -40.90 -20.44 -3.12
N ILE A 24 -41.08 -19.71 -2.03
CA ILE A 24 -42.38 -19.60 -1.36
C ILE A 24 -42.81 -18.14 -1.50
N GLY A 25 -43.92 -17.89 -2.22
CA GLY A 25 -44.40 -16.54 -2.52
C GLY A 25 -43.69 -15.86 -3.70
N THR A 26 -42.73 -16.50 -4.32
CA THR A 26 -42.06 -16.08 -5.56
C THR A 26 -42.05 -17.21 -6.59
N SER A 27 -42.23 -16.93 -7.85
CA SER A 27 -42.10 -17.87 -8.97
C SER A 27 -40.70 -17.88 -9.58
N THR A 28 -39.86 -16.89 -9.21
CA THR A 28 -38.50 -16.69 -9.71
C THR A 28 -37.56 -16.50 -8.55
N PRO A 29 -37.19 -17.57 -7.79
CA PRO A 29 -36.23 -17.45 -6.70
C PRO A 29 -34.87 -16.99 -7.21
N ASP A 30 -34.16 -16.23 -6.40
CA ASP A 30 -32.79 -15.79 -6.70
C ASP A 30 -31.91 -17.01 -7.04
N PRO A 31 -31.13 -16.99 -8.13
CA PRO A 31 -30.30 -18.12 -8.54
C PRO A 31 -29.26 -18.55 -7.51
N SER A 32 -28.90 -17.68 -6.58
CA SER A 32 -27.98 -17.97 -5.47
C SER A 32 -28.65 -18.61 -4.26
N ALA A 33 -29.99 -18.59 -4.19
CA ALA A 33 -30.78 -19.13 -3.08
C ALA A 33 -31.29 -20.53 -3.36
N ARG A 34 -31.16 -21.46 -2.40
CA ARG A 34 -31.82 -22.78 -2.41
C ARG A 34 -33.26 -22.71 -1.93
N LEU A 35 -33.56 -21.79 -1.03
CA LEU A 35 -34.87 -21.48 -0.52
C LEU A 35 -35.00 -19.94 -0.47
N GLU A 36 -35.98 -19.39 -1.14
CA GLU A 36 -36.39 -17.99 -1.02
C GLU A 36 -37.84 -17.91 -0.56
N VAL A 37 -38.08 -17.05 0.45
CA VAL A 37 -39.43 -16.80 0.96
C VAL A 37 -39.73 -15.32 0.74
N TRP A 38 -40.71 -15.03 -0.10
CA TRP A 38 -41.17 -13.68 -0.39
C TRP A 38 -42.58 -13.48 0.15
N ASP A 39 -42.71 -12.66 1.19
CA ASP A 39 -44.04 -12.26 1.73
C ASP A 39 -43.87 -10.87 2.39
N ASN A 40 -44.83 -9.98 2.19
CA ASN A 40 -44.82 -8.62 2.75
C ASN A 40 -45.57 -8.50 4.07
N GLN A 41 -46.16 -9.60 4.58
CA GLN A 41 -46.97 -9.61 5.80
C GLN A 41 -46.63 -10.75 6.78
N ARG A 42 -45.86 -11.76 6.33
CA ARG A 42 -45.56 -12.96 7.10
C ARG A 42 -44.08 -13.28 7.01
N GLY A 43 -43.52 -13.80 8.10
CA GLY A 43 -42.13 -14.23 8.16
C GLY A 43 -42.01 -15.76 8.18
N ILE A 44 -40.76 -16.23 8.37
CA ILE A 44 -40.45 -17.65 8.58
C ILE A 44 -40.42 -17.91 10.08
N LEU A 45 -41.16 -18.95 10.52
CA LEU A 45 -41.05 -19.46 11.86
C LEU A 45 -40.14 -20.69 11.84
N ILE A 46 -38.94 -20.55 12.43
CA ILE A 46 -38.02 -21.68 12.56
C ILE A 46 -38.43 -22.56 13.75
N PRO A 47 -37.93 -23.84 13.81
CA PRO A 47 -38.27 -24.75 14.89
C PRO A 47 -38.05 -24.12 16.27
N ARG A 48 -39.08 -24.17 17.12
CA ARG A 48 -39.08 -23.65 18.48
C ARG A 48 -38.91 -24.81 19.45
N LEU A 49 -37.83 -24.77 20.22
CA LEU A 49 -37.44 -25.86 21.11
C LEU A 49 -37.11 -25.31 22.50
N THR A 50 -37.42 -26.04 23.55
CA THR A 50 -36.87 -25.83 24.87
C THR A 50 -35.39 -26.21 24.89
N THR A 51 -34.64 -25.76 25.89
CA THR A 51 -33.24 -26.17 26.09
C THR A 51 -33.09 -27.70 26.19
N ALA A 52 -34.04 -28.39 26.82
CA ALA A 52 -34.03 -29.86 26.92
C ALA A 52 -34.23 -30.54 25.57
N GLU A 53 -35.21 -30.11 24.77
CA GLU A 53 -35.44 -30.59 23.41
C GLU A 53 -34.30 -30.32 22.49
N ARG A 54 -33.72 -29.10 22.53
CA ARG A 54 -32.51 -28.73 21.78
C ARG A 54 -31.35 -29.67 22.10
N ASN A 55 -31.09 -29.95 23.37
CA ASN A 55 -30.01 -30.81 23.81
C ASN A 55 -30.24 -32.30 23.48
N ALA A 56 -31.50 -32.70 23.25
CA ALA A 56 -31.86 -34.04 22.82
C ALA A 56 -31.62 -34.31 21.33
N ILE A 57 -31.30 -33.29 20.52
CA ILE A 57 -30.94 -33.46 19.12
C ILE A 57 -29.62 -34.23 19.02
N SER A 58 -29.68 -35.48 18.55
CA SER A 58 -28.48 -36.30 18.33
C SER A 58 -27.73 -35.85 17.07
N ASN A 59 -26.41 -35.60 17.20
CA ASN A 59 -25.53 -35.19 16.09
C ASN A 59 -26.08 -33.99 15.30
N PRO A 60 -26.32 -32.84 15.93
CA PRO A 60 -26.87 -31.69 15.21
C PRO A 60 -25.93 -31.25 14.09
N ALA A 61 -26.51 -30.95 12.93
CA ALA A 61 -25.77 -30.49 11.77
C ALA A 61 -25.13 -29.10 12.03
N ARG A 62 -23.97 -28.84 11.45
CA ARG A 62 -23.36 -27.50 11.48
C ARG A 62 -24.34 -26.47 10.91
N SER A 63 -24.47 -25.31 11.61
CA SER A 63 -25.40 -24.24 11.26
C SER A 63 -26.89 -24.57 11.38
N LEU A 64 -27.26 -25.69 12.03
CA LEU A 64 -28.66 -25.97 12.36
C LEU A 64 -29.19 -24.80 13.21
N LEU A 65 -30.24 -24.14 12.75
CA LEU A 65 -30.83 -22.94 13.35
C LEU A 65 -32.14 -23.33 14.06
N ILE A 66 -32.29 -22.91 15.31
CA ILE A 66 -33.51 -23.06 16.13
C ILE A 66 -33.82 -21.76 16.89
N TYR A 67 -35.02 -21.63 17.38
CA TYR A 67 -35.40 -20.66 18.41
C TYR A 67 -35.56 -21.39 19.74
N ASN A 68 -34.75 -21.02 20.74
CA ASN A 68 -34.85 -21.61 22.08
C ASN A 68 -35.87 -20.86 22.89
N THR A 69 -36.96 -21.53 23.30
CA THR A 69 -38.09 -20.91 24.00
C THR A 69 -37.81 -20.63 25.48
N ASP A 70 -36.87 -21.34 26.09
CA ASP A 70 -36.49 -21.08 27.49
C ASP A 70 -35.61 -19.84 27.63
N CYS A 71 -34.90 -19.46 26.53
CA CYS A 71 -33.96 -18.37 26.49
C CYS A 71 -34.48 -17.15 25.70
N ASP A 72 -35.57 -17.35 24.93
CA ASP A 72 -36.10 -16.34 24.01
C ASP A 72 -35.06 -15.92 22.94
N GLU A 73 -34.26 -16.87 22.43
CA GLU A 73 -33.11 -16.62 21.55
C GLU A 73 -33.08 -17.51 20.33
N TYR A 74 -32.61 -16.97 19.18
CA TYR A 74 -32.18 -17.77 18.05
C TYR A 74 -30.80 -18.38 18.34
N GLN A 75 -30.67 -19.68 18.13
CA GLN A 75 -29.41 -20.39 18.35
C GLN A 75 -29.06 -21.27 17.16
N TYR A 76 -27.76 -21.38 16.87
CA TYR A 76 -27.25 -22.29 15.83
C TYR A 76 -26.12 -23.15 16.36
N TYR A 77 -25.95 -24.34 15.75
CA TYR A 77 -24.98 -25.31 16.21
C TYR A 77 -23.64 -25.18 15.49
N ILE A 78 -22.53 -25.20 16.25
CA ILE A 78 -21.17 -25.30 15.75
C ILE A 78 -20.51 -26.57 16.30
N PRO A 79 -20.09 -27.54 15.45
CA PRO A 79 -19.35 -28.72 15.89
C PRO A 79 -18.10 -28.34 16.72
N GLY A 80 -17.95 -28.97 17.89
CA GLY A 80 -16.84 -28.69 18.81
C GLY A 80 -17.04 -27.50 19.73
N THR A 81 -17.98 -26.59 19.43
CA THR A 81 -18.32 -25.44 20.29
C THR A 81 -19.67 -25.61 20.98
N GLY A 82 -20.62 -26.31 20.34
CA GLY A 82 -21.98 -26.46 20.82
C GLY A 82 -22.97 -25.45 20.23
N TRP A 83 -24.06 -25.22 20.95
CA TRP A 83 -25.09 -24.25 20.57
C TRP A 83 -24.66 -22.83 20.89
N VAL A 84 -24.74 -21.95 19.93
CA VAL A 84 -24.33 -20.53 20.01
C VAL A 84 -25.53 -19.65 19.71
N SER A 85 -25.76 -18.63 20.52
CA SER A 85 -26.85 -17.67 20.33
C SER A 85 -26.58 -16.77 19.12
N LEU A 86 -27.58 -16.61 18.27
CA LEU A 86 -27.57 -15.58 17.22
C LEU A 86 -28.05 -14.27 17.86
N LEU A 87 -27.12 -13.44 18.28
CA LEU A 87 -27.44 -12.17 18.94
C LEU A 87 -28.06 -11.21 17.93
N THR A 88 -29.36 -11.04 18.02
CA THR A 88 -30.05 -9.91 17.39
C THR A 88 -30.05 -8.73 18.34
N SER A 89 -29.68 -7.55 17.89
CA SER A 89 -29.87 -6.30 18.62
C SER A 89 -31.36 -6.01 18.74
N VAL A 90 -32.02 -6.53 19.77
CA VAL A 90 -33.41 -6.12 20.09
C VAL A 90 -33.52 -5.76 21.56
N THR A 91 -33.68 -4.50 21.79
CA THR A 91 -34.21 -3.91 23.01
C THR A 91 -35.62 -4.37 23.28
N ALA A 92 -35.82 -5.30 24.22
CA ALA A 92 -37.06 -5.39 24.99
C ALA A 92 -36.83 -6.22 26.28
N GLY A 93 -36.67 -5.54 27.38
CA GLY A 93 -37.08 -6.03 28.72
C GLY A 93 -36.30 -7.17 29.32
N GLY A 94 -35.25 -6.87 30.08
CA GLY A 94 -34.73 -7.73 31.15
C GLY A 94 -33.50 -8.56 30.84
N GLY A 95 -32.31 -8.03 31.12
CA GLY A 95 -31.04 -8.76 31.17
C GLY A 95 -30.07 -8.41 30.05
N GLY A 96 -29.36 -7.34 30.20
CA GLY A 96 -28.04 -7.03 29.67
C GLY A 96 -27.61 -7.52 28.28
N SER A 97 -28.24 -7.09 27.19
CA SER A 97 -27.61 -7.18 25.86
C SER A 97 -27.26 -5.79 25.34
N GLY A 98 -26.10 -5.29 25.76
CA GLY A 98 -25.50 -4.12 25.12
C GLY A 98 -24.82 -4.54 23.82
N THR A 99 -25.04 -3.80 22.73
CA THR A 99 -24.23 -3.96 21.50
C THR A 99 -22.80 -3.56 21.84
N LEU A 100 -21.85 -4.46 21.59
CA LEU A 100 -20.43 -4.14 21.72
C LEU A 100 -19.99 -3.32 20.51
N ILE A 101 -19.62 -2.07 20.74
CA ILE A 101 -19.15 -1.15 19.70
C ILE A 101 -17.71 -0.77 20.04
N ALA A 102 -16.80 -0.94 19.10
CA ALA A 102 -15.48 -0.34 19.19
C ALA A 102 -15.51 1.09 18.63
N PHE A 103 -14.79 2.01 19.28
CA PHE A 103 -14.71 3.42 18.89
C PHE A 103 -13.33 3.75 18.34
N PRO A 104 -13.12 4.90 17.68
CA PRO A 104 -11.80 5.32 17.25
C PRO A 104 -10.76 5.32 18.37
N ALA A 105 -9.56 4.84 18.07
CA ALA A 105 -8.44 4.80 19.01
C ALA A 105 -7.90 6.20 19.32
N THR A 106 -7.31 6.35 20.50
CA THR A 106 -6.59 7.57 20.93
C THR A 106 -5.15 7.24 21.32
N ASN A 107 -4.35 8.26 21.64
CA ASN A 107 -2.95 8.12 22.09
C ASN A 107 -2.12 7.23 21.17
N ILE A 108 -2.29 7.40 19.85
CA ILE A 108 -1.61 6.58 18.84
C ILE A 108 -0.12 6.97 18.79
N SER A 109 0.74 6.01 19.05
CA SER A 109 2.21 6.16 19.10
C SER A 109 2.91 5.07 18.26
N ALA A 110 4.23 5.08 18.19
CA ALA A 110 4.99 4.03 17.51
C ALA A 110 4.82 2.64 18.15
N SER A 111 4.57 2.61 19.46
CA SER A 111 4.51 1.38 20.28
C SER A 111 3.10 0.93 20.63
N GLY A 112 2.04 1.66 20.20
CA GLY A 112 0.67 1.27 20.47
C GLY A 112 -0.33 2.41 20.47
N PHE A 113 -1.51 2.13 20.99
CA PHE A 113 -2.63 3.05 21.05
C PHE A 113 -3.54 2.71 22.24
N THR A 114 -4.49 3.60 22.58
CA THR A 114 -5.58 3.31 23.49
C THR A 114 -6.83 2.91 22.70
N ALA A 115 -7.30 1.67 22.87
CA ALA A 115 -8.55 1.19 22.32
C ALA A 115 -9.72 1.65 23.20
N HIS A 116 -10.88 1.88 22.57
CA HIS A 116 -12.12 2.29 23.25
C HIS A 116 -13.29 1.44 22.79
N TRP A 117 -14.24 1.14 23.71
CA TRP A 117 -15.45 0.38 23.40
C TRP A 117 -16.60 0.71 24.34
N SER A 118 -17.82 0.33 23.92
CA SER A 118 -18.98 0.39 24.78
C SER A 118 -18.92 -0.72 25.84
N PRO A 119 -19.06 -0.42 27.14
CA PRO A 119 -19.18 -1.47 28.16
C PRO A 119 -20.43 -2.33 27.91
N VAL A 120 -20.27 -3.63 28.12
CA VAL A 120 -21.35 -4.61 27.99
C VAL A 120 -21.76 -5.10 29.39
N ALA A 121 -23.05 -5.03 29.72
CA ALA A 121 -23.56 -5.54 30.98
C ALA A 121 -23.33 -7.07 31.04
N GLY A 122 -22.85 -7.55 32.20
CA GLY A 122 -22.53 -8.96 32.41
C GLY A 122 -21.24 -9.45 31.75
N ALA A 123 -20.48 -8.57 31.11
CA ALA A 123 -19.15 -8.93 30.61
C ALA A 123 -18.21 -9.24 31.79
N THR A 124 -17.49 -10.34 31.66
CA THR A 124 -16.46 -10.78 32.63
C THR A 124 -15.06 -10.34 32.22
N SER A 125 -14.84 -10.17 30.93
CA SER A 125 -13.58 -9.70 30.38
C SER A 125 -13.75 -9.18 28.96
N TYR A 126 -12.78 -8.39 28.52
CA TYR A 126 -12.63 -7.93 27.15
C TYR A 126 -11.28 -8.34 26.59
N GLU A 127 -11.25 -8.72 25.31
CA GLU A 127 -10.04 -8.96 24.53
C GLU A 127 -10.03 -8.00 23.34
N VAL A 128 -8.97 -7.22 23.19
CA VAL A 128 -8.74 -6.42 21.98
C VAL A 128 -7.79 -7.19 21.09
N ARG A 129 -8.17 -7.43 19.84
CA ARG A 129 -7.34 -8.04 18.81
C ARG A 129 -6.98 -7.02 17.76
N VAL A 130 -5.70 -6.90 17.46
CA VAL A 130 -5.19 -6.02 16.42
C VAL A 130 -4.77 -6.86 15.21
N TYR A 131 -5.25 -6.47 14.06
CA TYR A 131 -4.98 -7.13 12.78
C TYR A 131 -3.97 -6.33 11.95
N GLN A 132 -3.25 -7.03 11.09
CA GLN A 132 -2.25 -6.43 10.20
C GLN A 132 -2.85 -5.33 9.32
N ASP A 133 -4.08 -5.52 8.87
CA ASP A 133 -4.94 -4.55 8.18
C ASP A 133 -6.41 -4.93 8.38
N CYS A 134 -7.35 -4.13 7.85
CA CYS A 134 -8.78 -4.36 8.08
C CYS A 134 -9.34 -5.61 7.38
N GLY A 135 -8.75 -6.06 6.30
CA GLY A 135 -9.12 -7.27 5.57
C GLY A 135 -8.39 -8.52 6.03
N SER A 136 -7.29 -8.38 6.78
CA SER A 136 -6.42 -9.48 7.18
C SER A 136 -7.05 -10.34 8.28
N THR A 137 -6.78 -11.65 8.24
CA THR A 137 -7.07 -12.57 9.36
C THR A 137 -5.89 -12.70 10.32
N THR A 138 -4.74 -12.10 10.00
CA THR A 138 -3.53 -12.18 10.81
C THR A 138 -3.62 -11.21 11.99
N VAL A 139 -3.67 -11.77 13.20
CA VAL A 139 -3.60 -11.01 14.47
C VAL A 139 -2.14 -10.70 14.77
N VAL A 140 -1.82 -9.42 14.94
CA VAL A 140 -0.44 -8.94 15.24
C VAL A 140 -0.25 -8.56 16.70
N ALA A 141 -1.34 -8.34 17.46
CA ALA A 141 -1.31 -8.12 18.90
C ALA A 141 -2.65 -8.45 19.54
N THR A 142 -2.61 -8.79 20.84
CA THR A 142 -3.81 -8.96 21.70
C THR A 142 -3.57 -8.30 23.03
N ALA A 143 -4.64 -7.77 23.62
CA ALA A 143 -4.64 -7.24 24.99
C ALA A 143 -5.95 -7.62 25.68
N THR A 144 -5.89 -7.95 26.98
CA THR A 144 -7.06 -8.34 27.79
C THR A 144 -7.33 -7.33 28.88
N PHE A 145 -8.62 -7.08 29.16
CA PHE A 145 -9.06 -6.11 30.13
C PHE A 145 -10.16 -6.69 31.02
N PRO A 146 -10.25 -6.28 32.29
CA PRO A 146 -11.25 -6.80 33.23
C PRO A 146 -12.67 -6.32 32.90
N ALA A 147 -13.63 -6.92 33.57
CA ALA A 147 -15.01 -6.49 33.56
C ALA A 147 -15.16 -4.98 33.89
N GLY A 148 -16.11 -4.32 33.22
CA GLY A 148 -16.37 -2.89 33.39
C GLY A 148 -15.41 -1.95 32.67
N SER A 149 -14.35 -2.44 32.04
CA SER A 149 -13.47 -1.62 31.18
C SER A 149 -14.21 -1.08 29.97
N ALA A 150 -13.91 0.18 29.60
CA ALA A 150 -14.42 0.83 28.40
C ALA A 150 -13.27 1.32 27.50
N SER A 151 -12.04 1.14 27.95
CA SER A 151 -10.83 1.48 27.20
C SER A 151 -9.62 0.80 27.81
N GLY A 152 -8.53 0.72 27.03
CA GLY A 152 -7.26 0.26 27.55
C GLY A 152 -6.10 0.37 26.55
N PRO A 153 -4.87 0.43 27.05
CA PRO A 153 -3.67 0.51 26.21
C PRO A 153 -3.41 -0.82 25.49
N VAL A 154 -3.07 -0.74 24.23
CA VAL A 154 -2.70 -1.88 23.41
C VAL A 154 -1.28 -1.65 22.88
N SER A 155 -0.36 -2.54 23.25
CA SER A 155 1.03 -2.50 22.76
C SER A 155 1.12 -3.24 21.44
N VAL A 156 1.48 -2.53 20.39
CA VAL A 156 1.65 -3.06 19.02
C VAL A 156 2.54 -2.11 18.23
N SER A 157 3.38 -2.63 17.36
CA SER A 157 4.12 -1.77 16.43
C SER A 157 3.16 -1.07 15.47
N MET A 158 3.17 0.26 15.49
CA MET A 158 2.37 1.15 14.63
C MET A 158 3.29 1.90 13.67
N PRO A 159 3.66 1.29 12.52
CA PRO A 159 4.43 1.98 11.50
C PRO A 159 3.67 3.21 10.99
N CYS A 160 4.43 4.24 10.66
CA CYS A 160 3.87 5.49 10.15
C CYS A 160 3.14 5.27 8.83
N GLY A 161 1.93 5.80 8.71
CA GLY A 161 1.10 5.70 7.52
C GLY A 161 0.47 4.33 7.25
N GLN A 162 0.80 3.31 8.03
CA GLN A 162 0.15 2.01 7.89
C GLN A 162 -1.15 1.95 8.69
N VAL A 163 -2.17 1.37 8.07
CA VAL A 163 -3.45 1.10 8.72
C VAL A 163 -3.36 -0.24 9.44
N ARG A 164 -3.68 -0.24 10.73
CA ARG A 164 -4.03 -1.43 11.50
C ARG A 164 -5.53 -1.42 11.73
N CYS A 165 -6.13 -2.55 12.04
CA CYS A 165 -7.50 -2.58 12.50
C CYS A 165 -7.59 -3.34 13.80
N TYR A 166 -8.46 -2.88 14.71
CA TYR A 166 -8.74 -3.64 15.91
C TYR A 166 -10.22 -3.95 16.04
N GLU A 167 -10.52 -5.06 16.69
CA GLU A 167 -11.84 -5.45 17.15
C GLU A 167 -11.78 -5.71 18.67
N VAL A 168 -12.90 -5.55 19.31
CA VAL A 168 -13.07 -5.86 20.74
C VAL A 168 -13.97 -7.07 20.86
N ARG A 169 -13.62 -7.97 21.76
CA ARG A 169 -14.37 -9.18 22.09
C ARG A 169 -14.74 -9.11 23.57
N ALA A 170 -16.01 -9.25 23.89
CA ALA A 170 -16.48 -9.33 25.27
C ALA A 170 -16.91 -10.75 25.59
N THR A 171 -16.37 -11.32 26.66
CA THR A 171 -16.86 -12.55 27.24
C THR A 171 -17.93 -12.20 28.25
N VAL A 172 -19.17 -12.64 28.01
CA VAL A 172 -20.29 -12.39 28.91
C VAL A 172 -20.58 -13.67 29.68
N SER A 173 -20.69 -13.55 31.01
CA SER A 173 -21.10 -14.72 31.85
C SER A 173 -22.46 -15.20 31.40
N GLY A 174 -22.58 -16.50 31.20
CA GLY A 174 -23.84 -17.10 30.80
C GLY A 174 -24.87 -16.99 31.92
N THR A 175 -25.74 -15.99 31.84
CA THR A 175 -27.03 -15.97 32.55
C THR A 175 -28.15 -16.58 31.71
N GLY A 176 -27.79 -17.04 30.48
CA GLY A 176 -28.68 -17.72 29.54
C GLY A 176 -28.67 -19.24 29.71
N CYS A 177 -29.61 -19.90 29.09
CA CYS A 177 -29.88 -21.33 29.12
C CYS A 177 -28.67 -22.20 28.79
N GLY A 178 -27.99 -22.66 29.81
CA GLY A 178 -26.90 -23.62 29.67
C GLY A 178 -25.55 -23.19 30.23
N GLY A 179 -25.45 -22.00 30.85
CA GLY A 179 -24.25 -21.61 31.63
C GLY A 179 -22.95 -21.40 30.81
N THR A 180 -23.01 -21.45 29.50
CA THR A 180 -21.83 -21.20 28.64
C THR A 180 -21.67 -19.70 28.41
N ALA A 181 -20.45 -19.22 28.61
CA ALA A 181 -20.09 -17.85 28.30
C ALA A 181 -20.33 -17.54 26.81
N SER A 182 -21.02 -16.46 26.51
CA SER A 182 -21.18 -15.97 25.11
C SER A 182 -20.09 -14.96 24.77
N LEU A 183 -19.69 -14.96 23.49
CA LEU A 183 -18.67 -14.06 22.96
C LEU A 183 -19.34 -13.02 22.05
N LEU A 184 -19.27 -11.75 22.43
CA LEU A 184 -19.63 -10.62 21.57
C LEU A 184 -18.39 -10.12 20.84
N VAL A 185 -18.53 -9.77 19.56
CA VAL A 185 -17.44 -9.22 18.76
C VAL A 185 -17.91 -7.93 18.10
N SER A 186 -17.13 -6.86 18.24
CA SER A 186 -17.39 -5.59 17.54
C SER A 186 -17.02 -5.66 16.06
N GLU A 187 -17.46 -4.68 15.30
CA GLU A 187 -16.85 -4.38 14.01
C GLU A 187 -15.39 -3.94 14.19
N ARG A 188 -14.62 -4.04 13.11
CA ARG A 188 -13.23 -3.61 13.08
C ARG A 188 -13.14 -2.11 12.90
N VAL A 189 -12.32 -1.47 13.71
CA VAL A 189 -12.03 -0.03 13.67
C VAL A 189 -10.62 0.19 13.14
N PRO A 190 -10.44 1.01 12.11
CA PRO A 190 -9.11 1.34 11.60
C PRO A 190 -8.36 2.24 12.58
N VAL A 191 -7.06 1.97 12.73
CA VAL A 191 -6.11 2.77 13.49
C VAL A 191 -4.93 3.07 12.58
N VAL A 192 -4.61 4.34 12.42
CA VAL A 192 -3.47 4.78 11.63
C VAL A 192 -2.66 5.81 12.42
N ARG A 193 -1.35 5.60 12.46
CA ARG A 193 -0.43 6.62 12.94
C ARG A 193 -0.09 7.52 11.76
N THR A 194 -0.76 8.66 11.68
CA THR A 194 -0.48 9.65 10.64
C THR A 194 0.75 10.47 10.99
N PRO A 195 1.65 10.73 10.02
CA PRO A 195 2.70 11.71 10.24
C PRO A 195 2.09 13.08 10.49
N PRO A 196 2.73 13.92 11.30
CA PRO A 196 2.35 15.32 11.34
C PRO A 196 2.44 15.85 9.90
N ASN A 197 1.31 16.42 9.43
CA ASN A 197 1.28 17.00 8.11
C ASN A 197 2.06 18.34 8.14
N PRO A 198 3.21 18.45 7.47
CA PRO A 198 3.95 19.72 7.43
C PRO A 198 3.22 20.77 6.60
N CYS A 199 2.21 20.36 5.82
CA CYS A 199 1.52 21.17 4.84
C CYS A 199 0.35 21.92 5.45
N THR A 200 0.53 23.20 5.67
CA THR A 200 -0.54 24.13 6.08
C THR A 200 -1.11 24.92 4.91
N THR A 201 -0.34 25.06 3.83
CA THR A 201 -0.69 25.85 2.64
C THR A 201 -0.32 25.08 1.38
N PRO A 202 -1.22 24.96 0.38
CA PRO A 202 -0.89 24.33 -0.90
C PRO A 202 0.20 25.10 -1.67
N ASN A 203 0.93 24.39 -2.53
CA ASN A 203 2.00 24.90 -3.37
C ASN A 203 3.11 25.62 -2.57
N THR A 204 3.46 25.11 -1.40
CA THR A 204 4.53 25.67 -0.56
C THR A 204 5.58 24.64 -0.22
N TRP A 205 6.80 25.14 0.02
CA TRP A 205 7.91 24.34 0.53
C TRP A 205 8.05 24.52 2.05
N VAL A 206 8.35 23.44 2.73
CA VAL A 206 8.61 23.42 4.17
C VAL A 206 9.96 22.76 4.42
N SER A 207 10.86 23.47 5.11
CA SER A 207 12.13 22.90 5.54
C SER A 207 11.89 21.94 6.70
N LEU A 208 12.50 20.76 6.63
CA LEU A 208 12.43 19.72 7.64
C LEU A 208 13.78 19.57 8.34
N PRO A 209 13.83 18.91 9.52
CA PRO A 209 15.11 18.59 10.15
C PRO A 209 16.04 17.85 9.17
N ALA A 210 17.26 18.36 9.06
CA ALA A 210 18.27 17.79 8.17
C ALA A 210 18.62 16.35 8.57
N PRO A 211 19.07 15.51 7.62
CA PRO A 211 19.69 14.23 7.92
C PRO A 211 20.86 14.38 8.93
N PRO A 212 21.18 13.31 9.69
CA PRO A 212 22.30 13.36 10.65
C PRO A 212 23.62 13.62 9.94
N ALA A 213 24.57 14.27 10.62
CA ALA A 213 25.88 14.61 10.06
C ALA A 213 26.67 13.39 9.53
N THR A 214 26.33 12.19 9.97
CA THR A 214 26.91 10.93 9.47
C THR A 214 26.39 10.55 8.08
N MET A 215 25.25 11.10 7.65
CA MET A 215 24.73 10.96 6.30
C MET A 215 25.26 12.11 5.44
N GLN A 216 26.30 11.82 4.66
CA GLN A 216 26.95 12.84 3.83
C GLN A 216 25.98 13.39 2.76
N GLY A 217 26.10 14.70 2.48
CA GLY A 217 25.51 15.30 1.29
C GLY A 217 26.02 14.61 0.02
N ARG A 218 25.16 14.43 -0.99
CA ARG A 218 25.46 13.60 -2.17
C ARG A 218 24.64 13.95 -3.38
N GLU A 219 25.10 13.50 -4.53
CA GLU A 219 24.37 13.47 -5.78
C GLU A 219 24.21 12.01 -6.28
N ASN A 220 23.39 11.81 -7.32
CA ASN A 220 23.17 10.50 -7.94
C ASN A 220 22.72 9.40 -6.96
N GLN A 221 22.11 9.81 -5.85
CA GLN A 221 21.49 8.90 -4.88
C GLN A 221 20.26 8.21 -5.49
N VAL A 222 19.73 7.26 -4.76
CA VAL A 222 18.39 6.72 -4.99
C VAL A 222 17.51 7.09 -3.81
N THR A 223 16.26 7.49 -4.10
CA THR A 223 15.26 7.84 -3.09
C THR A 223 13.95 7.15 -3.42
N ILE A 224 13.31 6.52 -2.45
CA ILE A 224 12.01 5.87 -2.65
C ILE A 224 11.15 5.92 -1.38
N ALA A 225 9.86 6.20 -1.56
CA ALA A 225 8.86 6.01 -0.51
C ALA A 225 8.34 4.56 -0.55
N HIS A 226 8.32 3.90 0.60
CA HIS A 226 7.85 2.53 0.70
C HIS A 226 7.36 2.21 2.11
N ASN A 227 6.13 1.65 2.21
CA ASN A 227 5.52 1.20 3.47
C ASN A 227 5.56 2.25 4.60
N GLY A 228 5.26 3.53 4.29
CA GLY A 228 5.19 4.60 5.28
C GLY A 228 6.54 5.22 5.67
N PHE A 229 7.63 4.81 5.04
CA PHE A 229 8.98 5.33 5.22
C PHE A 229 9.55 5.86 3.91
N ILE A 230 10.59 6.70 4.02
CA ILE A 230 11.40 7.10 2.87
C ILE A 230 12.80 6.51 3.03
N TYR A 231 13.28 5.89 1.97
CA TYR A 231 14.61 5.29 1.91
C TYR A 231 15.50 6.09 0.98
N VAL A 232 16.74 6.31 1.40
CA VAL A 232 17.75 7.07 0.66
C VAL A 232 19.09 6.38 0.77
N GLY A 233 19.84 6.30 -0.31
CA GLY A 233 21.19 5.76 -0.23
C GLY A 233 22.00 5.87 -1.50
N PHE A 234 23.23 5.38 -1.41
CA PHE A 234 24.19 5.35 -2.50
C PHE A 234 24.54 6.73 -3.03
N GLY A 235 24.85 6.80 -4.33
CA GLY A 235 25.30 8.05 -4.93
C GLY A 235 26.79 8.30 -4.69
N ASN A 236 27.19 9.52 -4.90
CA ASN A 236 28.56 9.93 -4.78
C ASN A 236 28.74 11.33 -4.22
N THR A 237 29.91 11.54 -3.64
CA THR A 237 30.57 12.81 -3.41
C THR A 237 31.85 12.79 -4.26
N ASN A 238 32.99 13.00 -3.66
CA ASN A 238 34.31 12.71 -4.27
C ASN A 238 34.61 11.20 -4.31
N SER A 239 33.77 10.37 -3.69
CA SER A 239 33.85 8.92 -3.63
C SER A 239 32.46 8.28 -3.69
N CYS A 240 32.39 6.97 -4.02
CA CYS A 240 31.15 6.21 -3.98
C CYS A 240 30.68 6.02 -2.55
N LEU A 241 29.40 6.25 -2.32
CA LEU A 241 28.73 5.97 -1.08
C LEU A 241 27.99 4.62 -1.17
N ASN A 242 28.01 3.86 -0.09
CA ASN A 242 27.35 2.55 -0.01
C ASN A 242 26.47 2.43 1.23
N ASP A 243 26.12 3.55 1.83
CA ASP A 243 25.23 3.63 2.96
C ASP A 243 23.77 3.57 2.51
N TRP A 244 22.91 3.07 3.39
CA TRP A 244 21.49 2.93 3.19
C TRP A 244 20.78 3.47 4.41
N TRP A 245 19.79 4.38 4.22
CA TRP A 245 19.10 5.11 5.27
C TRP A 245 17.61 5.02 5.13
N ARG A 246 16.91 5.11 6.25
CA ARG A 246 15.46 5.20 6.32
C ARG A 246 15.06 6.41 7.15
N TRP A 247 14.18 7.22 6.61
CA TRP A 247 13.54 8.31 7.32
C TRP A 247 12.10 7.94 7.70
N GLU A 248 11.73 8.23 8.95
CA GLU A 248 10.38 8.02 9.47
C GLU A 248 9.66 9.37 9.60
N PRO A 249 8.62 9.66 8.77
CA PRO A 249 7.93 10.95 8.77
C PRO A 249 7.25 11.27 10.11
N CYS A 250 6.75 10.26 10.85
CA CYS A 250 6.06 10.48 12.12
C CYS A 250 6.95 10.97 13.26
N SER A 251 8.23 10.65 13.23
CA SER A 251 9.21 11.07 14.25
C SER A 251 10.24 12.07 13.72
N GLY A 252 10.31 12.21 12.39
CA GLY A 252 11.38 12.98 11.73
C GLY A 252 12.77 12.37 11.88
N THR A 253 12.87 11.09 12.26
CA THR A 253 14.16 10.44 12.56
C THR A 253 14.72 9.66 11.40
N TRP A 254 16.04 9.68 11.26
CA TRP A 254 16.82 8.90 10.34
C TRP A 254 17.44 7.69 11.02
N THR A 255 17.42 6.54 10.35
CA THR A 255 18.04 5.30 10.82
C THR A 255 18.93 4.77 9.72
N GLN A 256 20.20 4.52 10.03
CA GLN A 256 21.11 3.81 9.12
C GLN A 256 20.78 2.32 9.11
N LEU A 257 20.73 1.75 7.93
CA LEU A 257 20.36 0.36 7.66
C LEU A 257 21.56 -0.42 7.13
N ALA A 258 21.37 -1.73 6.94
CA ALA A 258 22.40 -2.57 6.36
C ALA A 258 22.77 -2.12 4.95
N SER A 259 24.05 -1.90 4.71
CA SER A 259 24.57 -1.61 3.38
C SER A 259 24.43 -2.84 2.46
N PRO A 260 24.23 -2.65 1.15
CA PRO A 260 24.24 -3.77 0.21
C PRO A 260 25.61 -4.42 0.14
N PRO A 261 25.67 -5.71 -0.25
CA PRO A 261 26.95 -6.45 -0.37
C PRO A 261 27.80 -6.01 -1.56
N VAL A 262 27.25 -5.14 -2.41
CA VAL A 262 27.95 -4.53 -3.56
C VAL A 262 27.82 -3.02 -3.51
N THR A 263 28.77 -2.31 -4.07
CA THR A 263 28.66 -0.87 -4.23
C THR A 263 28.01 -0.55 -5.56
N PHE A 264 26.81 0.03 -5.52
CA PHE A 264 26.13 0.47 -6.74
C PHE A 264 26.77 1.74 -7.35
N GLY A 265 27.51 2.50 -6.56
CA GLY A 265 28.02 3.80 -6.95
C GLY A 265 26.89 4.79 -7.19
N GLY A 266 27.09 5.72 -8.12
CA GLY A 266 26.04 6.65 -8.55
C GLY A 266 25.20 6.11 -9.71
N LEU A 267 24.05 6.76 -9.94
CA LEU A 267 23.20 6.53 -11.11
C LEU A 267 22.57 5.12 -11.19
N ALA A 268 22.33 4.49 -10.05
CA ALA A 268 21.53 3.29 -9.95
C ALA A 268 20.04 3.61 -10.13
N PHE A 269 19.25 2.64 -10.57
CA PHE A 269 17.80 2.73 -10.57
C PHE A 269 17.19 2.04 -9.35
N ILE A 270 15.97 2.46 -8.99
CA ILE A 270 15.24 1.94 -7.83
C ILE A 270 13.75 1.82 -8.14
N PHE A 271 13.09 0.81 -7.58
CA PHE A 271 11.64 0.68 -7.52
C PHE A 271 11.22 -0.26 -6.39
N ALA A 272 9.92 -0.28 -6.02
CA ALA A 272 9.38 -1.17 -5.00
C ALA A 272 8.26 -2.05 -5.56
N ILE A 273 8.23 -3.34 -5.15
CA ILE A 273 7.17 -4.29 -5.48
C ILE A 273 6.80 -5.07 -4.22
N GLY A 274 5.51 -5.07 -3.87
CA GLY A 274 5.04 -5.72 -2.67
C GLY A 274 5.76 -5.19 -1.42
N PRO A 275 6.30 -6.03 -0.52
CA PRO A 275 7.00 -5.58 0.68
C PRO A 275 8.48 -5.20 0.45
N TYR A 276 8.99 -5.27 -0.77
CA TYR A 276 10.41 -5.19 -1.07
C TYR A 276 10.80 -3.98 -1.90
N ILE A 277 12.03 -3.52 -1.71
CA ILE A 277 12.69 -2.50 -2.53
C ILE A 277 13.75 -3.19 -3.41
N TYR A 278 13.86 -2.75 -4.66
CA TYR A 278 14.79 -3.30 -5.65
C TYR A 278 15.70 -2.21 -6.18
N VAL A 279 16.99 -2.51 -6.24
CA VAL A 279 18.04 -1.58 -6.70
C VAL A 279 18.96 -2.30 -7.67
N GLY A 280 19.34 -1.62 -8.74
CA GLY A 280 20.26 -2.21 -9.71
C GLY A 280 20.93 -1.22 -10.65
N GLY A 281 21.80 -1.74 -11.49
CA GLY A 281 22.59 -0.93 -12.41
C GLY A 281 23.63 -0.07 -11.68
N GLY A 282 23.82 1.14 -12.17
CA GLY A 282 24.77 2.10 -11.61
C GLY A 282 26.20 1.94 -12.15
N ARG A 283 27.12 2.73 -11.60
CA ARG A 283 28.50 2.84 -12.09
C ARG A 283 29.50 2.65 -10.97
N TYR A 284 30.35 1.64 -11.09
CA TYR A 284 31.38 1.33 -10.10
C TYR A 284 32.75 1.10 -10.76
N PRO A 285 33.86 1.59 -10.16
CA PRO A 285 33.89 2.64 -9.15
C PRO A 285 33.29 3.95 -9.68
N CYS A 286 32.91 4.87 -8.76
CA CYS A 286 32.38 6.19 -9.16
C CYS A 286 33.35 6.91 -10.10
N GLY A 287 32.85 7.34 -11.25
CA GLY A 287 33.70 7.87 -12.32
C GLY A 287 34.47 6.82 -13.11
N GLY A 288 34.43 5.54 -12.72
CA GLY A 288 35.09 4.43 -13.42
C GLY A 288 34.40 4.03 -14.73
N PRO A 289 35.01 3.15 -15.51
CA PRO A 289 34.51 2.77 -16.83
C PRO A 289 33.44 1.67 -16.80
N LEU A 290 33.21 1.03 -15.65
CA LEU A 290 32.39 -0.18 -15.56
C LEU A 290 30.97 0.15 -15.11
N ASN A 291 30.00 -0.15 -15.98
CA ASN A 291 28.59 -0.16 -15.64
C ASN A 291 28.22 -1.50 -15.02
N SER A 292 27.27 -1.49 -14.09
CA SER A 292 26.82 -2.68 -13.41
C SER A 292 25.54 -3.25 -14.03
N ASN A 293 25.40 -4.56 -14.07
CA ASN A 293 24.14 -5.24 -14.29
C ASN A 293 23.61 -5.91 -13.01
N SER A 294 24.28 -5.70 -11.88
CA SER A 294 23.87 -6.25 -10.58
C SER A 294 22.48 -5.75 -10.19
N PHE A 295 21.70 -6.65 -9.60
CA PHE A 295 20.34 -6.35 -9.18
C PHE A 295 20.04 -7.05 -7.85
N TYR A 296 19.56 -6.30 -6.90
CA TYR A 296 19.32 -6.77 -5.54
C TYR A 296 17.95 -6.37 -5.05
N ARG A 297 17.39 -7.21 -4.19
CA ARG A 297 16.19 -6.96 -3.42
C ARG A 297 16.56 -6.68 -1.97
N TYR A 298 16.09 -5.58 -1.43
CA TYR A 298 16.13 -5.25 -0.02
C TYR A 298 14.82 -5.63 0.66
N ASP A 299 14.91 -6.31 1.80
CA ASP A 299 13.80 -6.64 2.67
C ASP A 299 13.81 -5.72 3.90
N PRO A 300 12.87 -4.73 3.99
CA PRO A 300 12.79 -3.83 5.14
C PRO A 300 12.47 -4.52 6.46
N ALA A 301 11.80 -5.67 6.44
CA ALA A 301 11.40 -6.37 7.66
C ALA A 301 12.59 -7.06 8.35
N THR A 302 13.52 -7.58 7.56
CA THR A 302 14.73 -8.28 8.05
C THR A 302 15.99 -7.44 7.95
N ASN A 303 15.94 -6.27 7.31
CA ASN A 303 17.08 -5.41 7.03
C ASN A 303 18.18 -6.13 6.25
N THR A 304 17.81 -6.91 5.22
CA THR A 304 18.76 -7.75 4.46
C THR A 304 18.63 -7.53 2.94
N TRP A 305 19.76 -7.74 2.26
CA TRP A 305 19.86 -7.69 0.80
C TRP A 305 19.99 -9.10 0.21
N THR A 306 19.26 -9.36 -0.87
CA THR A 306 19.30 -10.65 -1.59
C THR A 306 19.53 -10.40 -3.07
N PRO A 307 20.52 -11.06 -3.73
CA PRO A 307 20.73 -10.93 -5.16
C PRO A 307 19.52 -11.47 -5.94
N ARG A 308 19.27 -10.88 -7.10
CA ARG A 308 18.25 -11.25 -8.06
C ARG A 308 18.86 -11.40 -9.46
N ALA A 309 18.05 -11.89 -10.39
CA ALA A 309 18.51 -12.04 -11.77
C ALA A 309 19.04 -10.71 -12.32
N ASN A 310 20.29 -10.69 -12.71
CA ASN A 310 20.97 -9.50 -13.25
C ASN A 310 20.21 -8.92 -14.45
N LEU A 311 20.37 -7.61 -14.67
CA LEU A 311 19.88 -6.99 -15.91
C LEU A 311 20.48 -7.68 -17.12
N PRO A 312 19.73 -7.75 -18.24
CA PRO A 312 20.24 -8.32 -19.50
C PRO A 312 21.51 -7.64 -20.01
N VAL A 313 21.68 -6.36 -19.71
CA VAL A 313 22.87 -5.56 -20.06
C VAL A 313 23.28 -4.67 -18.89
N PRO A 314 24.58 -4.40 -18.69
CA PRO A 314 25.04 -3.42 -17.71
C PRO A 314 24.55 -2.01 -18.08
N LEU A 315 23.90 -1.31 -17.15
CA LEU A 315 23.36 0.03 -17.37
C LEU A 315 23.74 0.99 -16.25
N THR A 316 24.13 2.22 -16.62
CA THR A 316 24.24 3.36 -15.72
C THR A 316 23.32 4.48 -16.17
N GLY A 317 22.76 5.25 -15.23
CA GLY A 317 21.82 6.32 -15.54
C GLY A 317 20.52 5.85 -16.19
N ALA A 318 20.17 4.59 -15.99
CA ALA A 318 18.83 4.07 -16.26
C ALA A 318 17.88 4.53 -15.14
N VAL A 319 16.58 4.58 -15.45
CA VAL A 319 15.54 4.97 -14.50
C VAL A 319 14.59 3.81 -14.24
N GLY A 320 14.06 3.78 -13.01
CA GLY A 320 13.19 2.70 -12.54
C GLY A 320 11.83 3.21 -12.03
N ALA A 321 10.78 2.42 -12.26
CA ALA A 321 9.45 2.59 -11.68
C ALA A 321 8.76 1.25 -11.50
N SER A 322 7.62 1.21 -10.81
CA SER A 322 6.83 -0.01 -10.60
C SER A 322 5.33 0.29 -10.65
N ASP A 323 4.56 -0.70 -11.11
CA ASP A 323 3.09 -0.71 -11.00
C ASP A 323 2.59 -1.44 -9.73
N GLY A 324 3.52 -1.83 -8.85
CA GLY A 324 3.25 -2.65 -7.65
C GLY A 324 3.32 -4.16 -7.90
N THR A 325 3.24 -4.61 -9.16
CA THR A 325 3.32 -6.02 -9.59
C THR A 325 4.63 -6.32 -10.31
N TYR A 326 5.03 -5.42 -11.19
CA TYR A 326 6.25 -5.50 -12.00
C TYR A 326 7.13 -4.28 -11.78
N GLY A 327 8.44 -4.47 -11.96
CA GLY A 327 9.39 -3.37 -12.06
C GLY A 327 9.65 -3.03 -13.52
N TYR A 328 9.87 -1.76 -13.82
CA TYR A 328 10.20 -1.25 -15.14
C TYR A 328 11.50 -0.47 -15.09
N VAL A 329 12.39 -0.73 -16.04
CA VAL A 329 13.68 -0.03 -16.18
C VAL A 329 13.84 0.43 -17.61
N ALA A 330 14.19 1.70 -17.78
CA ALA A 330 14.35 2.26 -19.12
C ALA A 330 15.65 3.02 -19.28
N CYS A 331 16.19 2.99 -20.50
CA CYS A 331 17.29 3.83 -20.94
C CYS A 331 18.63 3.52 -20.26
N GLY A 332 19.49 4.53 -20.08
CA GLY A 332 20.84 4.40 -19.54
C GLY A 332 21.90 4.21 -20.63
N VAL A 333 23.15 4.09 -20.17
CA VAL A 333 24.32 3.86 -21.03
C VAL A 333 24.96 2.52 -20.69
N THR A 334 25.30 1.75 -21.72
CA THR A 334 25.98 0.45 -21.58
C THR A 334 27.49 0.62 -21.35
N THR A 335 28.21 -0.46 -20.98
CA THR A 335 29.67 -0.50 -20.83
C THR A 335 30.30 -0.23 -22.20
N GLY A 336 30.10 0.22 -23.11
CA GLY A 336 30.69 0.61 -24.38
C GLY A 336 30.29 2.01 -24.81
N GLY A 337 29.60 2.76 -23.92
CA GLY A 337 29.15 4.11 -24.21
C GLY A 337 27.91 4.18 -25.10
N THR A 338 27.24 3.06 -25.37
CA THR A 338 26.02 3.06 -26.18
C THR A 338 24.81 3.47 -25.35
N TYR A 339 24.10 4.48 -25.81
CA TYR A 339 22.85 4.95 -25.20
C TYR A 339 21.73 3.95 -25.49
N SER A 340 21.10 3.43 -24.44
CA SER A 340 19.98 2.50 -24.55
C SER A 340 18.65 3.27 -24.63
N SER A 341 17.75 2.80 -25.51
CA SER A 341 16.34 3.20 -25.52
C SER A 341 15.41 2.09 -25.03
N THR A 342 15.96 0.96 -24.61
CA THR A 342 15.16 -0.21 -24.23
C THR A 342 14.38 0.03 -22.95
N LEU A 343 13.12 -0.39 -22.95
CA LEU A 343 12.26 -0.54 -21.77
C LEU A 343 12.21 -2.02 -21.38
N TYR A 344 12.71 -2.34 -20.21
CA TYR A 344 12.68 -3.68 -19.62
C TYR A 344 11.58 -3.77 -18.56
N ARG A 345 11.00 -4.97 -18.41
CA ARG A 345 10.10 -5.34 -17.32
C ARG A 345 10.69 -6.48 -16.50
N TYR A 346 10.74 -6.32 -15.20
CA TYR A 346 11.10 -7.35 -14.23
C TYR A 346 9.87 -8.01 -13.65
N ASN A 347 9.86 -9.36 -13.63
CA ASN A 347 8.85 -10.16 -12.99
C ASN A 347 9.42 -10.77 -11.68
N PRO A 348 8.98 -10.36 -10.49
CA PRO A 348 9.50 -10.87 -9.23
C PRO A 348 9.12 -12.33 -8.95
N SER A 349 8.02 -12.84 -9.56
CA SER A 349 7.56 -14.22 -9.35
C SER A 349 8.42 -15.24 -10.08
N THR A 350 8.99 -14.86 -11.22
CA THR A 350 9.86 -15.73 -12.05
C THR A 350 11.33 -15.30 -11.97
N ASP A 351 11.63 -14.23 -11.25
CA ASP A 351 12.96 -13.61 -11.16
C ASP A 351 13.59 -13.41 -12.54
N SER A 352 12.88 -12.77 -13.44
CA SER A 352 13.32 -12.65 -14.85
C SER A 352 12.98 -11.30 -15.48
N TRP A 353 13.76 -10.92 -16.47
CA TRP A 353 13.61 -9.69 -17.26
C TRP A 353 13.05 -9.97 -18.66
N THR A 354 12.18 -9.09 -19.12
CA THR A 354 11.61 -9.09 -20.47
C THR A 354 11.85 -7.74 -21.13
N ASN A 355 12.34 -7.75 -22.38
CA ASN A 355 12.38 -6.55 -23.21
C ASN A 355 10.96 -6.28 -23.73
N LEU A 356 10.38 -5.13 -23.39
CA LEU A 356 9.01 -4.78 -23.78
C LEU A 356 8.97 -3.96 -25.06
N SER A 357 9.78 -2.90 -25.13
CA SER A 357 9.68 -1.89 -26.19
C SER A 357 10.91 -0.99 -26.20
N THR A 358 10.92 -0.03 -27.09
CA THR A 358 11.92 1.03 -27.16
C THR A 358 11.26 2.39 -26.93
N VAL A 359 11.88 3.24 -26.09
CA VAL A 359 11.43 4.60 -25.85
C VAL A 359 11.53 5.40 -27.15
N PRO A 360 10.47 6.10 -27.59
CA PRO A 360 10.49 6.90 -28.81
C PRO A 360 11.56 8.01 -28.81
N GLY A 361 11.79 8.60 -29.99
CA GLY A 361 12.82 9.64 -30.17
C GLY A 361 14.13 9.12 -30.74
N GLY A 362 14.17 7.84 -31.18
CA GLY A 362 15.25 7.22 -31.99
C GLY A 362 16.45 6.76 -31.18
N ALA A 363 17.34 7.65 -30.80
CA ALA A 363 18.53 7.30 -30.03
C ALA A 363 18.21 7.14 -28.55
N GLY A 364 18.89 6.23 -27.88
CA GLY A 364 18.80 6.05 -26.44
C GLY A 364 19.14 7.31 -25.66
N ARG A 365 18.97 7.25 -24.34
CA ARG A 365 19.20 8.41 -23.46
C ARG A 365 19.79 8.00 -22.12
N PHE A 366 20.59 8.89 -21.56
CA PHE A 366 21.22 8.79 -20.24
C PHE A 366 20.50 9.73 -19.28
N THR A 367 20.28 9.29 -18.05
CA THR A 367 19.61 10.05 -16.97
C THR A 367 18.31 10.77 -17.38
N PRO A 368 17.35 10.10 -18.06
CA PRO A 368 16.01 10.66 -18.15
C PRO A 368 15.34 10.61 -16.80
N SER A 369 14.15 11.21 -16.67
CA SER A 369 13.26 11.00 -15.53
C SER A 369 12.17 9.98 -15.87
N MET A 370 11.68 9.23 -14.86
CA MET A 370 10.54 8.34 -15.04
C MET A 370 9.62 8.37 -13.83
N ALA A 371 8.31 8.43 -14.08
CA ALA A 371 7.27 8.29 -13.07
C ALA A 371 6.19 7.31 -13.55
N TYR A 372 5.58 6.57 -12.61
CA TYR A 372 4.42 5.73 -12.89
C TYR A 372 3.15 6.38 -12.34
N TYR A 373 2.08 6.41 -13.14
CA TYR A 373 0.76 6.82 -12.71
C TYR A 373 -0.33 6.17 -13.57
N GLN A 374 -1.30 5.52 -12.93
CA GLN A 374 -2.50 4.95 -13.55
C GLN A 374 -2.22 4.17 -14.86
N TYR A 375 -1.47 3.08 -14.74
CA TYR A 375 -1.09 2.19 -15.84
C TYR A 375 -0.19 2.80 -16.92
N LYS A 376 0.42 3.97 -16.65
CA LYS A 376 1.34 4.62 -17.59
C LYS A 376 2.69 4.94 -16.95
N LEU A 377 3.75 4.71 -17.73
CA LEU A 377 5.10 5.17 -17.43
C LEU A 377 5.36 6.45 -18.21
N TYR A 378 5.69 7.51 -17.52
CA TYR A 378 6.01 8.82 -18.07
C TYR A 378 7.52 8.99 -18.11
N ILE A 379 8.12 9.17 -19.29
CA ILE A 379 9.57 9.29 -19.49
C ILE A 379 9.88 10.64 -20.14
N ILE A 380 10.80 11.40 -19.52
CA ILE A 380 11.05 12.80 -19.82
C ILE A 380 12.55 13.05 -19.92
N GLY A 381 12.98 13.81 -20.92
CA GLY A 381 14.31 14.40 -21.01
C GLY A 381 15.46 13.39 -21.11
N GLY A 382 16.59 13.71 -20.52
CA GLY A 382 17.83 12.95 -20.54
C GLY A 382 18.81 13.42 -21.62
N ILE A 383 20.01 12.83 -21.63
CA ILE A 383 21.07 13.13 -22.61
C ILE A 383 21.05 12.08 -23.72
N GLY A 384 20.96 12.51 -24.97
CA GLY A 384 21.12 11.68 -26.15
C GLY A 384 22.56 11.59 -26.64
N PRO A 385 22.86 10.76 -27.66
CA PRO A 385 24.16 10.76 -28.33
C PRO A 385 24.51 12.13 -28.88
N GLY A 386 25.81 12.55 -28.73
CA GLY A 386 26.29 13.85 -29.21
C GLY A 386 25.95 15.00 -28.28
N PRO A 387 26.14 14.88 -26.98
CA PRO A 387 25.72 15.55 -25.77
C PRO A 387 24.54 16.55 -25.95
N GLN A 388 23.41 16.06 -26.46
CA GLN A 388 22.21 16.85 -26.64
C GLN A 388 21.19 16.56 -25.53
N CYS A 389 20.85 17.56 -24.76
CA CYS A 389 19.72 17.51 -23.84
C CYS A 389 18.41 17.34 -24.60
N ARG A 390 17.55 16.51 -24.05
CA ARG A 390 16.22 16.27 -24.57
C ARG A 390 15.17 16.98 -23.72
N GLN A 391 14.07 17.32 -24.37
CA GLN A 391 12.87 17.86 -23.73
C GLN A 391 11.62 17.01 -24.07
N ASP A 392 11.81 15.99 -24.91
CA ASP A 392 10.72 15.12 -25.35
C ASP A 392 10.13 14.36 -24.17
N PHE A 393 8.81 14.18 -24.23
CA PHE A 393 8.01 13.56 -23.20
C PHE A 393 7.11 12.49 -23.79
N HIS A 394 7.17 11.30 -23.22
CA HIS A 394 6.44 10.14 -23.72
C HIS A 394 5.75 9.39 -22.57
N ALA A 395 4.54 8.88 -22.84
CA ALA A 395 3.84 7.97 -21.96
C ALA A 395 3.75 6.58 -22.60
N TYR A 396 4.13 5.56 -21.85
CA TYR A 396 3.93 4.16 -22.21
C TYR A 396 2.76 3.59 -21.44
N ASP A 397 1.74 3.13 -22.13
CA ASP A 397 0.61 2.44 -21.54
C ASP A 397 0.94 0.96 -21.39
N ILE A 398 1.05 0.49 -20.14
CA ILE A 398 1.45 -0.89 -19.81
C ILE A 398 0.36 -1.92 -20.13
N THR A 399 -0.88 -1.49 -20.34
CA THR A 399 -2.01 -2.38 -20.66
C THR A 399 -2.14 -2.66 -22.15
N THR A 400 -1.82 -1.68 -22.98
CA THR A 400 -1.89 -1.77 -24.44
C THR A 400 -0.52 -1.95 -25.11
N ASN A 401 0.56 -1.78 -24.33
CA ASN A 401 1.95 -1.79 -24.83
C ASN A 401 2.20 -0.73 -25.93
N THR A 402 1.62 0.46 -25.79
CA THR A 402 1.74 1.53 -26.78
C THR A 402 2.33 2.81 -26.18
N TRP A 403 3.03 3.56 -27.04
CA TRP A 403 3.58 4.86 -26.72
C TRP A 403 2.69 5.99 -27.21
N THR A 404 2.59 7.05 -26.41
CA THR A 404 1.99 8.32 -26.77
C THR A 404 3.03 9.42 -26.56
N THR A 405 3.24 10.27 -27.57
CA THR A 405 4.05 11.48 -27.42
C THR A 405 3.19 12.59 -26.81
N LEU A 406 3.72 13.22 -25.76
CA LEU A 406 3.09 14.28 -24.99
C LEU A 406 3.78 15.62 -25.28
N PRO A 407 3.20 16.78 -24.89
CA PRO A 407 3.86 18.07 -24.99
C PRO A 407 5.23 18.07 -24.31
N ASN A 408 6.24 18.56 -25.03
CA ASN A 408 7.59 18.63 -24.51
C ASN A 408 7.66 19.37 -23.17
N HIS A 409 8.62 18.97 -22.32
CA HIS A 409 8.98 19.73 -21.14
C HIS A 409 9.46 21.15 -21.54
N PRO A 410 9.19 22.20 -20.72
CA PRO A 410 9.62 23.56 -21.05
C PRO A 410 11.11 23.69 -21.30
N ASN A 411 11.93 22.89 -20.60
CA ASN A 411 13.39 22.89 -20.73
C ASN A 411 13.90 21.57 -21.28
N ALA A 412 14.93 21.61 -22.11
CA ALA A 412 15.76 20.44 -22.40
C ALA A 412 16.70 20.21 -21.21
N HIS A 413 16.66 19.00 -20.62
CA HIS A 413 17.37 18.71 -19.36
C HIS A 413 17.82 17.26 -19.24
N SER A 414 18.74 17.01 -18.30
CA SER A 414 19.09 15.70 -17.76
C SER A 414 19.08 15.74 -16.23
N ASP A 415 19.33 14.58 -15.62
CA ASP A 415 19.56 14.43 -14.18
C ASP A 415 18.40 14.88 -13.28
N ALA A 416 17.25 15.19 -13.87
CA ALA A 416 16.03 15.55 -13.17
C ALA A 416 15.39 14.32 -12.51
N TRP A 417 14.51 14.57 -11.55
CA TRP A 417 13.67 13.56 -10.94
C TRP A 417 12.20 13.82 -11.24
N ALA A 418 11.46 12.77 -11.57
CA ALA A 418 10.02 12.84 -11.78
C ALA A 418 9.27 12.03 -10.72
N VAL A 419 8.20 12.61 -10.18
CA VAL A 419 7.26 11.95 -9.28
C VAL A 419 5.84 12.25 -9.70
N ALA A 420 4.96 11.26 -9.66
CA ALA A 420 3.57 11.44 -10.02
C ALA A 420 2.66 11.41 -8.79
N TYR A 421 1.78 12.39 -8.71
CA TYR A 421 0.79 12.48 -7.65
C TYR A 421 -0.44 13.28 -8.10
N ASN A 422 -1.64 12.81 -7.71
CA ASN A 422 -2.93 13.47 -7.89
C ASN A 422 -3.16 14.06 -9.31
N GLY A 423 -2.94 13.21 -10.34
CA GLY A 423 -3.15 13.61 -11.74
C GLY A 423 -2.09 14.51 -12.33
N LYS A 424 -0.96 14.69 -11.66
CA LYS A 424 0.18 15.48 -12.15
C LYS A 424 1.47 14.67 -12.12
N VAL A 425 2.40 15.01 -13.01
CA VAL A 425 3.81 14.59 -12.98
C VAL A 425 4.65 15.81 -12.64
N TYR A 426 5.36 15.76 -11.54
CA TYR A 426 6.24 16.83 -11.05
C TYR A 426 7.68 16.53 -11.45
N VAL A 427 8.43 17.54 -11.91
CA VAL A 427 9.83 17.41 -12.39
C VAL A 427 10.69 18.49 -11.73
N ILE A 428 11.80 18.06 -11.13
CA ILE A 428 12.72 18.94 -10.37
C ILE A 428 14.16 18.44 -10.45
N GLY A 429 15.13 19.26 -10.07
CA GLY A 429 16.54 18.89 -9.95
C GLY A 429 17.24 18.77 -11.31
N GLU A 430 16.83 19.60 -12.25
CA GLU A 430 17.29 19.58 -13.64
C GLU A 430 18.73 20.06 -13.79
N ASN A 431 19.43 19.46 -14.76
CA ASN A 431 20.63 20.00 -15.39
C ASN A 431 20.21 20.59 -16.75
N PRO A 432 19.86 21.89 -16.83
CA PRO A 432 19.35 22.48 -18.05
C PRO A 432 20.44 22.58 -19.13
N GLY A 433 20.07 22.24 -20.35
CA GLY A 433 20.97 22.29 -21.49
C GLY A 433 22.12 21.28 -21.45
N CYS A 434 22.12 20.31 -20.50
CA CYS A 434 23.19 19.31 -20.29
C CYS A 434 24.58 19.92 -20.15
N THR A 435 24.65 21.12 -19.67
CA THR A 435 25.87 21.77 -19.21
C THR A 435 26.01 21.54 -17.71
N VAL A 436 27.18 21.81 -17.14
CA VAL A 436 27.31 21.75 -15.67
C VAL A 436 26.56 22.95 -15.07
N ALA A 437 25.23 22.85 -15.06
CA ALA A 437 24.32 23.89 -14.58
C ALA A 437 23.34 23.29 -13.56
N CYS A 438 22.98 24.07 -12.56
CA CYS A 438 21.97 23.76 -11.57
C CYS A 438 20.81 24.75 -11.69
N THR A 439 19.61 24.34 -11.29
CA THR A 439 18.45 25.21 -11.29
C THR A 439 17.53 24.87 -10.11
N ASN A 440 16.86 25.87 -9.59
CA ASN A 440 15.81 25.70 -8.58
C ASN A 440 14.41 25.62 -9.21
N GLN A 441 14.32 25.50 -10.53
CA GLN A 441 13.06 25.44 -11.25
C GLN A 441 12.33 24.12 -10.94
N PHE A 442 11.03 24.23 -10.88
CA PHE A 442 10.14 23.12 -10.57
C PHE A 442 8.91 23.23 -11.46
N TYR A 443 8.55 22.13 -12.12
CA TYR A 443 7.44 22.07 -13.04
C TYR A 443 6.47 20.96 -12.70
N SER A 444 5.20 21.14 -13.05
CA SER A 444 4.20 20.07 -13.05
C SER A 444 3.51 19.96 -14.42
N TYR A 445 3.31 18.73 -14.86
CA TYR A 445 2.48 18.40 -16.00
C TYR A 445 1.13 17.89 -15.50
N ASN A 446 0.05 18.55 -15.89
CA ASN A 446 -1.29 18.10 -15.58
C ASN A 446 -1.77 17.11 -16.66
N ILE A 447 -2.03 15.87 -16.25
CA ILE A 447 -2.37 14.77 -17.16
C ILE A 447 -3.70 15.00 -17.87
N ALA A 448 -4.69 15.58 -17.17
CA ALA A 448 -6.03 15.81 -17.74
C ALA A 448 -6.05 16.97 -18.75
N SER A 449 -5.34 18.06 -18.46
CA SER A 449 -5.28 19.21 -19.37
C SER A 449 -4.15 19.11 -20.40
N ASN A 450 -3.30 18.09 -20.30
CA ASN A 450 -2.16 17.86 -21.21
C ASN A 450 -1.21 19.10 -21.31
N ALA A 451 -0.94 19.73 -20.17
CA ALA A 451 -0.20 21.00 -20.13
C ALA A 451 0.79 21.09 -18.97
N TRP A 452 1.92 21.74 -19.23
CA TRP A 452 2.93 22.08 -18.22
C TRP A 452 2.61 23.40 -17.53
N SER A 453 2.96 23.48 -16.25
CA SER A 453 2.89 24.71 -15.45
C SER A 453 4.12 24.82 -14.55
N PRO A 454 4.69 26.04 -14.40
CA PRO A 454 5.71 26.29 -13.41
C PRO A 454 5.11 26.16 -12.00
N MET A 455 5.91 25.66 -11.08
CA MET A 455 5.60 25.53 -9.66
C MET A 455 6.50 26.50 -8.87
N PRO A 456 6.20 26.77 -7.59
CA PRO A 456 7.08 27.55 -6.73
C PRO A 456 8.48 26.97 -6.71
N VAL A 457 9.47 27.82 -6.99
CA VAL A 457 10.89 27.43 -7.06
C VAL A 457 11.36 26.78 -5.75
N PHE A 458 12.32 25.89 -5.85
CA PHE A 458 12.90 25.25 -4.67
C PHE A 458 13.71 26.24 -3.84
N PRO A 459 13.41 26.43 -2.54
CA PRO A 459 14.03 27.48 -1.73
C PRO A 459 15.45 27.12 -1.22
N GLY A 460 15.88 25.86 -1.37
CA GLY A 460 17.20 25.40 -0.95
C GLY A 460 18.34 25.73 -1.90
N GLY A 461 18.14 26.66 -2.83
CA GLY A 461 19.12 27.07 -3.85
C GLY A 461 19.03 26.25 -5.13
N ASP A 462 19.79 26.65 -6.14
CA ASP A 462 19.89 25.91 -7.40
C ASP A 462 20.41 24.49 -7.14
N ARG A 463 19.76 23.51 -7.75
CA ARG A 463 20.02 22.11 -7.41
C ARG A 463 20.00 21.20 -8.63
N ASN A 464 21.02 20.34 -8.74
CA ASN A 464 21.05 19.21 -9.64
C ASN A 464 20.87 17.92 -8.84
N ASN A 465 20.22 16.91 -9.41
CA ASN A 465 19.95 15.61 -8.75
C ASN A 465 19.11 15.72 -7.44
N LEU A 466 18.28 16.74 -7.29
CA LEU A 466 17.28 16.80 -6.24
C LEU A 466 16.20 15.77 -6.54
N GLN A 467 15.95 14.86 -5.60
CA GLN A 467 14.94 13.80 -5.77
C GLN A 467 13.76 14.04 -4.84
N LEU A 468 12.54 13.90 -5.36
CA LEU A 468 11.31 13.95 -4.60
C LEU A 468 10.58 12.61 -4.69
N VAL A 469 9.98 12.19 -3.60
CA VAL A 469 9.09 11.03 -3.54
C VAL A 469 7.78 11.40 -2.85
N GLU A 470 6.69 10.81 -3.30
CA GLU A 470 5.37 11.02 -2.70
C GLU A 470 5.16 10.08 -1.52
N LEU A 471 4.66 10.62 -0.41
CA LEU A 471 4.20 9.86 0.73
C LEU A 471 3.06 10.59 1.44
N ASN A 472 1.88 9.96 1.49
CA ASN A 472 0.69 10.48 2.16
C ASN A 472 0.26 11.89 1.72
N GLY A 473 0.37 12.19 0.43
CA GLY A 473 -0.05 13.45 -0.15
C GLY A 473 0.97 14.57 -0.09
N VAL A 474 2.18 14.30 0.38
CA VAL A 474 3.30 15.26 0.48
C VAL A 474 4.46 14.75 -0.36
N LEU A 475 5.15 15.65 -1.07
CA LEU A 475 6.38 15.31 -1.78
C LEU A 475 7.58 15.61 -0.90
N TYR A 476 8.34 14.59 -0.52
CA TYR A 476 9.52 14.71 0.32
C TYR A 476 10.79 14.53 -0.48
N GLY A 477 11.82 15.30 -0.16
CA GLY A 477 13.12 15.12 -0.76
C GLY A 477 14.14 16.15 -0.33
N GLY A 478 15.30 16.07 -0.93
CA GLY A 478 16.45 16.91 -0.60
C GLY A 478 17.71 16.35 -1.22
N LEU A 479 18.85 16.67 -0.61
CA LEU A 479 20.15 16.29 -1.11
C LEU A 479 20.44 16.90 -2.49
N GLY A 480 21.36 16.31 -3.23
CA GLY A 480 21.75 16.78 -4.55
C GLY A 480 22.97 17.70 -4.51
N TRP A 481 23.30 18.22 -5.67
CA TRP A 481 24.47 19.08 -5.89
C TRP A 481 24.02 20.54 -6.01
N GLN A 482 24.26 21.31 -4.95
CA GLN A 482 23.83 22.71 -4.83
C GLN A 482 24.81 23.62 -5.54
N ASP A 483 24.26 24.59 -6.30
CA ASP A 483 25.02 25.62 -7.05
C ASP A 483 26.14 25.00 -7.90
N CYS A 484 25.96 23.73 -8.29
CA CYS A 484 26.95 22.93 -9.01
C CYS A 484 28.35 22.94 -8.36
N SER A 485 28.42 23.03 -7.04
CA SER A 485 29.67 23.14 -6.30
C SER A 485 29.69 22.37 -4.97
N THR A 486 28.53 22.21 -4.30
CA THR A 486 28.45 21.68 -2.94
C THR A 486 27.43 20.55 -2.83
N PHE A 487 27.81 19.42 -2.24
CA PHE A 487 26.89 18.35 -1.89
C PHE A 487 26.13 18.71 -0.62
N THR A 488 24.80 18.66 -0.66
CA THR A 488 23.95 19.05 0.47
C THR A 488 23.35 17.86 1.19
N SER A 489 23.02 18.09 2.46
CA SER A 489 22.30 17.12 3.31
C SER A 489 21.06 17.74 3.94
N ASP A 490 20.37 18.60 3.22
CA ASP A 490 19.09 19.20 3.64
C ASP A 490 17.90 18.29 3.33
N TRP A 491 16.75 18.53 3.98
CA TRP A 491 15.54 17.77 3.79
C TRP A 491 14.32 18.69 3.77
N TRP A 492 13.40 18.44 2.84
CA TRP A 492 12.28 19.32 2.54
C TRP A 492 11.00 18.55 2.27
N ALA A 493 9.87 19.22 2.47
CA ALA A 493 8.56 18.81 2.01
C ALA A 493 7.99 19.85 1.04
N PHE A 494 7.39 19.40 -0.05
CA PHE A 494 6.55 20.22 -0.91
C PHE A 494 5.10 19.80 -0.74
N CYS A 495 4.21 20.76 -0.59
CA CYS A 495 2.77 20.62 -0.40
C CYS A 495 2.06 20.82 -1.75
N PRO A 496 1.72 19.75 -2.51
CA PRO A 496 1.18 19.86 -3.86
C PRO A 496 -0.28 20.33 -3.92
#